data_2b42d8932753c1a3e714b443db852a8c
#
_entry.id   2b42d8932753c1a3e714b443db852a8c
#
_cell.length_a   1.000
_cell.length_b   1.000
_cell.length_c   1.000
_cell.angle_alpha   90.00
_cell.angle_beta   90.00
_cell.angle_gamma   90.00
#
_symmetry.space_group_name_H-M   'P 1'
#
loop_
_entity.id
_entity.type
_entity.pdbx_description
1 polymer ?
#
loop_
_entity_poly.entity_id
_entity_poly.type
_entity_poly.pdbx_seq_one_letter_code
_entity_poly.pdbx_strand_id
1 'polypeptide(L)'
;MSVKIALAGNPNCGKTTLFNALTGSNQFVGNWPGVTVEKKEGKLKGHKDVVLTDLPGIYSLSPYTLEEVVARNYILQEKPDAIINIVDGTNIERNLYLTTQILELGIPVIMAVNMMDIVEKNGDTIHIDKLKKKLGCEVVTISALKGTGITEAANKAVSIAQSHRKVTPVHEFCDKAEEIIGAVENKLTGVVPEEQKRFFAIKLLERDDKIIEQMNTSVNVSAEIKEMEDEFDDDTESIITNERYVYISSIIGQCVTKARKDKLSTSDKIDRIVTNRWLALPIFAVVMFIVYFVSVTTAVSYTHLT
;
A
#
# COMPACT_ATOMS: atom_id res chain seq x y z
N MET A 1 -3.53 15.63 25.13
CA MET A 1 -3.59 14.25 24.54
C MET A 1 -2.39 14.10 23.65
N SER A 2 -1.75 12.92 23.62
CA SER A 2 -0.66 12.67 22.69
C SER A 2 -1.26 12.43 21.29
N VAL A 3 -0.67 13.06 20.25
CA VAL A 3 -1.05 12.86 18.85
C VAL A 3 -0.54 11.49 18.40
N LYS A 4 -1.40 10.68 17.80
CA LYS A 4 -1.07 9.35 17.27
C LYS A 4 -0.96 9.42 15.75
N ILE A 5 0.18 9.05 15.19
CA ILE A 5 0.38 8.94 13.75
C ILE A 5 0.73 7.50 13.40
N ALA A 6 0.05 6.94 12.41
CA ALA A 6 0.37 5.62 11.88
C ALA A 6 1.28 5.73 10.65
N LEU A 7 2.26 4.84 10.53
CA LEU A 7 3.08 4.70 9.32
C LEU A 7 2.65 3.44 8.60
N ALA A 8 2.07 3.60 7.41
CA ALA A 8 1.58 2.54 6.55
C ALA A 8 2.36 2.49 5.24
N GLY A 9 2.37 1.36 4.56
CA GLY A 9 2.97 1.22 3.24
C GLY A 9 3.24 -0.23 2.87
N ASN A 10 3.52 -0.43 1.58
CA ASN A 10 3.80 -1.75 1.04
C ASN A 10 5.11 -2.34 1.59
N PRO A 11 5.29 -3.66 1.58
CA PRO A 11 6.58 -4.26 1.84
C PRO A 11 7.67 -3.68 0.91
N ASN A 12 8.86 -3.46 1.46
CA ASN A 12 10.05 -2.95 0.75
C ASN A 12 9.94 -1.51 0.19
N CYS A 13 8.92 -0.72 0.51
CA CYS A 13 8.82 0.69 0.13
C CYS A 13 9.77 1.62 0.92
N GLY A 14 10.55 1.08 1.88
CA GLY A 14 11.47 1.85 2.74
C GLY A 14 10.85 2.30 4.07
N LYS A 15 9.75 1.67 4.50
CA LYS A 15 9.00 2.00 5.72
C LYS A 15 9.86 1.98 6.98
N THR A 16 10.59 0.91 7.23
CA THR A 16 11.50 0.78 8.39
C THR A 16 12.61 1.84 8.38
N THR A 17 13.15 2.17 7.21
CA THR A 17 14.17 3.23 7.08
C THR A 17 13.58 4.59 7.47
N LEU A 18 12.38 4.90 6.98
CA LEU A 18 11.68 6.13 7.32
C LEU A 18 11.33 6.18 8.82
N PHE A 19 10.80 5.09 9.38
CA PHE A 19 10.48 5.01 10.82
C PHE A 19 11.71 5.29 11.69
N ASN A 20 12.84 4.65 11.40
CA ASN A 20 14.10 4.86 12.12
C ASN A 20 14.62 6.30 12.00
N ALA A 21 14.49 6.90 10.81
CA ALA A 21 14.87 8.29 10.60
C ALA A 21 14.01 9.26 11.40
N LEU A 22 12.70 9.00 11.50
CA LEU A 22 11.71 9.83 12.19
C LEU A 22 11.79 9.70 13.73
N THR A 23 12.07 8.50 14.27
CA THR A 23 12.03 8.23 15.72
C THR A 23 13.40 8.17 16.36
N GLY A 24 14.43 7.77 15.63
CA GLY A 24 15.79 7.59 16.16
C GLY A 24 15.88 6.39 17.12
N SER A 25 16.56 6.57 18.27
CA SER A 25 16.77 5.51 19.26
C SER A 25 15.61 5.32 20.26
N ASN A 26 14.62 6.20 20.25
CA ASN A 26 13.49 6.18 21.20
C ASN A 26 12.35 5.32 20.66
N GLN A 27 12.59 4.02 20.53
CA GLN A 27 11.61 3.06 19.99
C GLN A 27 11.25 2.03 21.06
N PHE A 28 9.99 1.65 21.08
CA PHE A 28 9.49 0.46 21.78
C PHE A 28 9.23 -0.62 20.73
N VAL A 29 9.75 -1.82 20.99
CA VAL A 29 9.54 -2.98 20.12
C VAL A 29 8.86 -4.06 20.96
N GLY A 30 7.78 -4.61 20.45
CA GLY A 30 7.01 -5.68 21.07
C GLY A 30 6.23 -6.45 20.02
N ASN A 31 5.22 -7.19 20.42
CA ASN A 31 4.30 -7.84 19.48
C ASN A 31 2.93 -7.21 19.58
N TRP A 32 2.17 -7.26 18.49
CA TRP A 32 0.77 -6.91 18.51
C TRP A 32 0.01 -7.87 19.43
N PRO A 33 -1.01 -7.41 20.20
CA PRO A 33 -1.75 -8.25 21.11
C PRO A 33 -2.33 -9.49 20.43
N GLY A 34 -2.05 -10.69 21.02
CA GLY A 34 -2.60 -11.95 20.55
C GLY A 34 -2.00 -12.53 19.27
N VAL A 35 -0.95 -11.93 18.71
CA VAL A 35 -0.30 -12.37 17.47
C VAL A 35 1.23 -12.25 17.55
N THR A 36 1.93 -12.95 16.64
CA THR A 36 3.41 -12.94 16.57
C THR A 36 3.97 -11.82 15.69
N VAL A 37 3.12 -10.92 15.21
CA VAL A 37 3.52 -9.80 14.36
C VAL A 37 4.18 -8.71 15.22
N GLU A 38 5.33 -8.23 14.78
CA GLU A 38 6.11 -7.20 15.48
C GLU A 38 5.40 -5.84 15.48
N LYS A 39 5.33 -5.19 16.63
CA LYS A 39 4.83 -3.82 16.81
C LYS A 39 5.99 -2.90 17.16
N LYS A 40 6.11 -1.80 16.43
CA LYS A 40 7.09 -0.74 16.71
C LYS A 40 6.38 0.58 16.95
N GLU A 41 6.72 1.22 18.04
CA GLU A 41 6.26 2.57 18.39
C GLU A 41 7.45 3.44 18.76
N GLY A 42 7.37 4.72 18.45
CA GLY A 42 8.43 5.65 18.81
C GLY A 42 7.92 7.09 18.89
N LYS A 43 8.64 7.92 19.64
CA LYS A 43 8.37 9.36 19.70
C LYS A 43 8.96 10.03 18.47
N LEU A 44 8.18 10.89 17.83
CA LEU A 44 8.63 11.64 16.67
C LEU A 44 9.71 12.66 17.07
N LYS A 45 10.83 12.68 16.37
CA LYS A 45 11.91 13.67 16.59
C LYS A 45 11.37 15.10 16.45
N GLY A 46 11.70 15.95 17.39
CA GLY A 46 11.21 17.33 17.41
C GLY A 46 9.79 17.53 17.94
N HIS A 47 9.03 16.45 18.16
CA HIS A 47 7.64 16.48 18.64
C HIS A 47 7.42 15.46 19.74
N LYS A 48 7.73 15.82 21.00
CA LYS A 48 7.72 14.90 22.16
C LYS A 48 6.33 14.32 22.46
N ASP A 49 5.27 15.01 22.09
CA ASP A 49 3.88 14.62 22.33
C ASP A 49 3.26 13.81 21.17
N VAL A 50 4.06 13.49 20.15
CA VAL A 50 3.63 12.71 18.99
C VAL A 50 4.21 11.31 19.04
N VAL A 51 3.32 10.32 18.99
CA VAL A 51 3.67 8.90 18.91
C VAL A 51 3.49 8.42 17.48
N LEU A 52 4.53 7.83 16.91
CA LEU A 52 4.51 7.19 15.60
C LEU A 52 4.44 5.67 15.81
N THR A 53 3.44 5.02 15.22
CA THR A 53 3.29 3.56 15.23
C THR A 53 3.59 3.01 13.83
N ASP A 54 4.56 2.09 13.74
CA ASP A 54 4.89 1.39 12.49
C ASP A 54 3.92 0.22 12.29
N LEU A 55 3.10 0.29 11.25
CA LEU A 55 2.20 -0.81 10.87
C LEU A 55 2.98 -1.86 10.08
N PRO A 56 2.55 -3.13 10.08
CA PRO A 56 3.10 -4.15 9.21
C PRO A 56 3.09 -3.70 7.74
N GLY A 57 4.03 -4.21 6.94
CA GLY A 57 4.04 -3.96 5.50
C GLY A 57 2.93 -4.75 4.83
N ILE A 58 1.99 -4.07 4.21
CA ILE A 58 0.78 -4.67 3.62
C ILE A 58 0.56 -4.17 2.19
N TYR A 59 -0.13 -4.94 1.38
CA TYR A 59 -0.52 -4.55 0.03
C TYR A 59 -1.98 -4.08 -0.05
N SER A 60 -2.80 -4.49 0.91
CA SER A 60 -4.23 -4.24 0.96
C SER A 60 -4.70 -4.16 2.42
N LEU A 61 -5.87 -3.58 2.65
CA LEU A 61 -6.61 -3.67 3.91
C LEU A 61 -7.61 -4.84 3.92
N SER A 62 -7.52 -5.75 2.94
CA SER A 62 -8.32 -6.98 2.90
C SER A 62 -7.73 -8.04 3.85
N PRO A 63 -8.51 -8.99 4.37
CA PRO A 63 -8.10 -9.85 5.47
C PRO A 63 -7.37 -11.14 5.04
N TYR A 64 -6.55 -11.07 4.00
CA TYR A 64 -5.87 -12.26 3.47
C TYR A 64 -4.67 -12.72 4.30
N THR A 65 -3.96 -11.77 4.92
CA THR A 65 -2.80 -12.06 5.77
C THR A 65 -3.02 -11.55 7.19
N LEU A 66 -2.27 -12.13 8.14
CA LEU A 66 -2.32 -11.70 9.54
C LEU A 66 -1.87 -10.24 9.70
N GLU A 67 -0.87 -9.84 8.94
CA GLU A 67 -0.33 -8.48 8.90
C GLU A 67 -1.39 -7.47 8.43
N GLU A 68 -2.18 -7.82 7.41
CA GLU A 68 -3.26 -6.98 6.89
C GLU A 68 -4.40 -6.83 7.91
N VAL A 69 -4.77 -7.92 8.57
CA VAL A 69 -5.75 -7.91 9.66
C VAL A 69 -5.30 -7.01 10.81
N VAL A 70 -4.03 -7.13 11.23
CA VAL A 70 -3.45 -6.32 12.31
C VAL A 70 -3.44 -4.84 11.95
N ALA A 71 -2.96 -4.48 10.77
CA ALA A 71 -2.90 -3.09 10.31
C ALA A 71 -4.30 -2.46 10.23
N ARG A 72 -5.26 -3.17 9.62
CA ARG A 72 -6.64 -2.72 9.52
C ARG A 72 -7.29 -2.53 10.89
N ASN A 73 -7.16 -3.52 11.77
CA ASN A 73 -7.75 -3.44 13.12
C ASN A 73 -7.18 -2.26 13.90
N TYR A 74 -5.87 -2.03 13.83
CA TYR A 74 -5.27 -0.86 14.46
C TYR A 74 -5.89 0.44 13.94
N ILE A 75 -5.99 0.62 12.63
CA ILE A 75 -6.51 1.85 12.05
C ILE A 75 -7.97 2.08 12.45
N LEU A 76 -8.80 1.03 12.42
CA LEU A 76 -10.23 1.13 12.75
C LEU A 76 -10.50 1.34 14.23
N GLN A 77 -9.74 0.68 15.12
CA GLN A 77 -9.97 0.70 16.58
C GLN A 77 -9.24 1.85 17.26
N GLU A 78 -7.96 2.06 16.95
CA GLU A 78 -7.14 3.10 17.58
C GLU A 78 -7.32 4.48 16.98
N LYS A 79 -7.86 4.55 15.75
CA LYS A 79 -8.19 5.80 15.03
C LYS A 79 -7.07 6.83 15.12
N PRO A 80 -5.92 6.59 14.49
CA PRO A 80 -4.82 7.55 14.53
C PRO A 80 -5.27 8.90 13.98
N ASP A 81 -4.69 9.99 14.50
CA ASP A 81 -5.01 11.37 14.10
C ASP A 81 -4.55 11.68 12.65
N ALA A 82 -3.55 10.95 12.15
CA ALA A 82 -3.12 10.99 10.76
C ALA A 82 -2.39 9.69 10.38
N ILE A 83 -2.30 9.43 9.07
CA ILE A 83 -1.53 8.33 8.50
C ILE A 83 -0.47 8.87 7.56
N ILE A 84 0.80 8.49 7.77
CA ILE A 84 1.85 8.64 6.76
C ILE A 84 1.86 7.38 5.92
N ASN A 85 1.41 7.45 4.68
CA ASN A 85 1.47 6.34 3.73
C ASN A 85 2.73 6.47 2.88
N ILE A 86 3.71 5.59 3.10
CA ILE A 86 4.94 5.57 2.31
C ILE A 86 4.74 4.73 1.04
N VAL A 87 5.08 5.31 -0.09
CA VAL A 87 4.87 4.77 -1.43
C VAL A 87 6.20 4.70 -2.18
N ASP A 88 6.50 3.57 -2.78
CA ASP A 88 7.65 3.43 -3.66
C ASP A 88 7.37 4.14 -5.00
N GLY A 89 8.09 5.24 -5.27
CA GLY A 89 7.96 6.02 -6.49
C GLY A 89 8.35 5.26 -7.76
N THR A 90 9.18 4.22 -7.65
CA THR A 90 9.58 3.37 -8.79
C THR A 90 8.49 2.38 -9.20
N ASN A 91 7.57 2.04 -8.26
CA ASN A 91 6.44 1.14 -8.43
C ASN A 91 5.13 1.76 -7.93
N ILE A 92 4.93 3.04 -8.25
CA ILE A 92 3.84 3.84 -7.68
C ILE A 92 2.45 3.22 -7.95
N GLU A 93 2.21 2.67 -9.13
CA GLU A 93 0.94 2.05 -9.53
C GLU A 93 0.51 0.96 -8.54
N ARG A 94 1.39 0.03 -8.22
CA ARG A 94 1.12 -1.04 -7.26
C ARG A 94 0.85 -0.52 -5.85
N ASN A 95 1.55 0.54 -5.46
CA ASN A 95 1.43 1.12 -4.12
C ASN A 95 0.16 1.94 -3.95
N LEU A 96 -0.38 2.51 -5.04
CA LEU A 96 -1.62 3.27 -5.01
C LEU A 96 -2.83 2.42 -4.63
N TYR A 97 -2.79 1.10 -4.80
CA TYR A 97 -3.88 0.21 -4.39
C TYR A 97 -4.14 0.31 -2.88
N LEU A 98 -3.12 0.21 -2.06
CA LEU A 98 -3.23 0.44 -0.62
C LEU A 98 -3.60 1.89 -0.30
N THR A 99 -3.00 2.86 -1.03
CA THR A 99 -3.27 4.28 -0.82
C THR A 99 -4.75 4.61 -0.97
N THR A 100 -5.41 4.10 -2.02
CA THR A 100 -6.85 4.34 -2.25
C THR A 100 -7.69 3.79 -1.10
N GLN A 101 -7.38 2.59 -0.60
CA GLN A 101 -8.09 2.00 0.54
C GLN A 101 -7.90 2.79 1.85
N ILE A 102 -6.68 3.31 2.09
CA ILE A 102 -6.40 4.15 3.28
C ILE A 102 -7.19 5.46 3.20
N LEU A 103 -7.32 6.04 2.01
CA LEU A 103 -8.10 7.28 1.81
C LEU A 103 -9.59 7.08 2.07
N GLU A 104 -10.13 5.89 1.84
CA GLU A 104 -11.53 5.55 2.11
C GLU A 104 -11.89 5.56 3.61
N LEU A 105 -10.88 5.46 4.50
CA LEU A 105 -11.10 5.43 5.95
C LEU A 105 -11.47 6.80 6.55
N GLY A 106 -11.39 7.88 5.78
CA GLY A 106 -11.70 9.22 6.25
C GLY A 106 -10.70 9.81 7.24
N ILE A 107 -9.56 9.14 7.44
CA ILE A 107 -8.45 9.62 8.28
C ILE A 107 -7.54 10.50 7.42
N PRO A 108 -7.02 11.63 7.95
CA PRO A 108 -6.08 12.46 7.22
C PRO A 108 -4.81 11.68 6.80
N VAL A 109 -4.48 11.72 5.52
CA VAL A 109 -3.35 10.98 4.93
C VAL A 109 -2.31 11.93 4.36
N ILE A 110 -1.05 11.62 4.60
CA ILE A 110 0.08 12.19 3.89
C ILE A 110 0.74 11.08 3.10
N MET A 111 0.76 11.20 1.80
CA MET A 111 1.47 10.28 0.92
C MET A 111 2.94 10.71 0.81
N ALA A 112 3.85 9.90 1.32
CA ALA A 112 5.29 10.10 1.22
C ALA A 112 5.85 9.26 0.06
N VAL A 113 6.08 9.88 -1.10
CA VAL A 113 6.66 9.22 -2.27
C VAL A 113 8.15 9.07 -2.07
N ASN A 114 8.59 7.84 -1.82
CA ASN A 114 9.98 7.48 -1.54
C ASN A 114 10.73 7.07 -2.81
N MET A 115 12.04 6.93 -2.70
CA MET A 115 12.94 6.55 -3.78
C MET A 115 12.95 7.54 -4.96
N MET A 116 12.66 8.81 -4.69
CA MET A 116 12.65 9.86 -5.73
C MET A 116 14.02 10.04 -6.40
N ASP A 117 15.09 9.77 -5.69
CA ASP A 117 16.44 9.75 -6.26
C ASP A 117 16.64 8.66 -7.32
N ILE A 118 15.92 7.54 -7.22
CA ILE A 118 15.93 6.49 -8.23
C ILE A 118 15.02 6.88 -9.41
N VAL A 119 13.85 7.44 -9.13
CA VAL A 119 12.92 7.95 -10.15
C VAL A 119 13.62 8.97 -11.04
N GLU A 120 14.29 9.96 -10.46
CA GLU A 120 15.05 10.99 -11.17
C GLU A 120 16.24 10.39 -11.96
N LYS A 121 16.97 9.43 -11.35
CA LYS A 121 18.07 8.73 -12.04
C LYS A 121 17.59 7.95 -13.26
N ASN A 122 16.40 7.39 -13.23
CA ASN A 122 15.78 6.70 -14.36
C ASN A 122 15.27 7.69 -15.43
N GLY A 123 15.22 9.00 -15.10
CA GLY A 123 14.67 10.05 -15.94
C GLY A 123 13.14 10.10 -15.94
N ASP A 124 12.49 9.37 -15.05
CA ASP A 124 11.04 9.40 -14.86
C ASP A 124 10.63 10.67 -14.10
N THR A 125 9.40 11.12 -14.33
CA THR A 125 8.85 12.30 -13.65
C THR A 125 7.50 11.98 -13.05
N ILE A 126 7.34 12.28 -11.75
CA ILE A 126 6.07 12.20 -11.06
C ILE A 126 5.57 13.62 -10.82
N HIS A 127 4.40 13.96 -11.37
CA HIS A 127 3.78 15.27 -11.23
C HIS A 127 3.02 15.37 -9.90
N ILE A 128 3.72 15.79 -8.85
CA ILE A 128 3.22 15.81 -7.46
C ILE A 128 1.93 16.62 -7.31
N ASP A 129 1.85 17.81 -7.91
CA ASP A 129 0.65 18.65 -7.82
C ASP A 129 -0.60 18.01 -8.46
N LYS A 130 -0.41 17.28 -9.56
CA LYS A 130 -1.49 16.52 -10.19
C LYS A 130 -1.92 15.36 -9.31
N LEU A 131 -0.94 14.63 -8.76
CA LEU A 131 -1.17 13.49 -7.88
C LEU A 131 -1.94 13.90 -6.63
N LYS A 132 -1.52 15.03 -5.99
CA LYS A 132 -2.20 15.63 -4.86
C LYS A 132 -3.67 15.97 -5.15
N LYS A 133 -3.94 16.57 -6.31
CA LYS A 133 -5.31 16.91 -6.73
C LYS A 133 -6.17 15.68 -6.98
N LYS A 134 -5.59 14.65 -7.61
CA LYS A 134 -6.30 13.42 -7.94
C LYS A 134 -6.61 12.56 -6.72
N LEU A 135 -5.70 12.48 -5.77
CA LEU A 135 -5.88 11.69 -4.55
C LEU A 135 -6.60 12.45 -3.41
N GLY A 136 -6.68 13.78 -3.50
CA GLY A 136 -7.29 14.61 -2.46
C GLY A 136 -6.51 14.63 -1.14
N CYS A 137 -5.23 14.24 -1.14
CA CYS A 137 -4.38 14.21 0.04
C CYS A 137 -3.07 14.99 -0.14
N GLU A 138 -2.38 15.29 0.95
CA GLU A 138 -1.05 15.88 0.88
C GLU A 138 -0.04 14.85 0.36
N VAL A 139 0.81 15.28 -0.58
CA VAL A 139 1.88 14.47 -1.16
C VAL A 139 3.22 15.14 -0.93
N VAL A 140 4.20 14.39 -0.48
CA VAL A 140 5.57 14.85 -0.22
C VAL A 140 6.55 13.87 -0.87
N THR A 141 7.58 14.40 -1.50
CA THR A 141 8.67 13.59 -2.06
C THR A 141 9.76 13.38 -1.01
N ILE A 142 10.20 12.13 -0.87
CA ILE A 142 11.27 11.78 0.07
C ILE A 142 12.32 10.87 -0.57
N SER A 143 13.49 10.83 0.03
CA SER A 143 14.43 9.72 -0.07
C SER A 143 14.83 9.31 1.34
N ALA A 144 14.22 8.25 1.83
CA ALA A 144 14.47 7.75 3.19
C ALA A 144 15.94 7.36 3.37
N LEU A 145 16.59 6.86 2.31
CA LEU A 145 18.01 6.49 2.32
C LEU A 145 18.92 7.72 2.43
N LYS A 146 18.61 8.79 1.70
CA LYS A 146 19.39 10.04 1.70
C LYS A 146 19.00 11.02 2.81
N GLY A 147 17.90 10.77 3.49
CA GLY A 147 17.38 11.62 4.55
C GLY A 147 16.68 12.90 4.04
N THR A 148 16.37 13.01 2.73
CA THR A 148 15.73 14.19 2.16
C THR A 148 14.21 14.14 2.29
N GLY A 149 13.55 15.28 2.53
CA GLY A 149 12.08 15.40 2.62
C GLY A 149 11.44 14.85 3.89
N ILE A 150 12.20 14.12 4.74
CA ILE A 150 11.67 13.41 5.93
C ILE A 150 11.08 14.39 6.95
N THR A 151 11.79 15.47 7.24
CA THR A 151 11.33 16.49 8.20
C THR A 151 10.09 17.23 7.69
N GLU A 152 10.00 17.48 6.39
CA GLU A 152 8.80 18.07 5.78
C GLU A 152 7.60 17.14 5.91
N ALA A 153 7.76 15.85 5.60
CA ALA A 153 6.71 14.85 5.76
C ALA A 153 6.23 14.78 7.23
N ALA A 154 7.16 14.76 8.19
CA ALA A 154 6.83 14.75 9.61
C ALA A 154 6.04 15.98 10.03
N ASN A 155 6.51 17.18 9.70
CA ASN A 155 5.87 18.44 10.07
C ASN A 155 4.47 18.56 9.45
N LYS A 156 4.29 18.15 8.18
CA LYS A 156 2.98 18.14 7.54
C LYS A 156 2.04 17.14 8.24
N ALA A 157 2.56 15.94 8.60
CA ALA A 157 1.76 14.93 9.31
C ALA A 157 1.26 15.46 10.66
N VAL A 158 2.13 16.10 11.44
CA VAL A 158 1.75 16.72 12.71
C VAL A 158 0.74 17.84 12.51
N SER A 159 0.96 18.72 11.54
CA SER A 159 0.05 19.83 11.24
C SER A 159 -1.36 19.35 10.87
N ILE A 160 -1.45 18.30 10.04
CA ILE A 160 -2.75 17.74 9.62
C ILE A 160 -3.41 17.02 10.76
N ALA A 161 -2.65 16.22 11.54
CA ALA A 161 -3.17 15.52 12.73
C ALA A 161 -3.79 16.49 13.75
N GLN A 162 -3.12 17.65 13.97
CA GLN A 162 -3.60 18.68 14.88
C GLN A 162 -4.80 19.47 14.35
N SER A 163 -5.01 19.48 13.04
CA SER A 163 -6.13 20.22 12.43
C SER A 163 -7.48 19.53 12.63
N HIS A 164 -7.50 18.26 13.02
CA HIS A 164 -8.70 17.40 13.15
C HIS A 164 -9.66 17.51 11.95
N ARG A 165 -9.09 17.76 10.76
CA ARG A 165 -9.87 17.95 9.54
C ARG A 165 -10.45 16.62 9.08
N LYS A 166 -11.76 16.58 8.90
CA LYS A 166 -12.42 15.44 8.23
C LYS A 166 -12.01 15.42 6.75
N VAL A 167 -11.68 14.25 6.26
CA VAL A 167 -11.30 14.02 4.87
C VAL A 167 -12.38 13.15 4.22
N THR A 168 -12.86 13.62 3.08
CA THR A 168 -13.74 12.83 2.21
C THR A 168 -12.91 12.25 1.07
N PRO A 169 -13.05 10.96 0.75
CA PRO A 169 -12.41 10.36 -0.42
C PRO A 169 -12.82 11.11 -1.69
N VAL A 170 -11.86 11.35 -2.59
CA VAL A 170 -12.07 12.07 -3.85
C VAL A 170 -12.19 11.09 -5.03
N HIS A 171 -11.76 9.83 -4.84
CA HIS A 171 -11.82 8.85 -5.91
C HIS A 171 -13.26 8.35 -6.09
N GLU A 172 -13.63 8.23 -7.35
CA GLU A 172 -14.92 7.74 -7.80
C GLU A 172 -14.69 6.59 -8.77
N PHE A 173 -15.52 5.56 -8.66
CA PHE A 173 -15.60 4.47 -9.61
C PHE A 173 -16.53 4.87 -10.78
N CYS A 174 -16.93 3.94 -11.64
CA CYS A 174 -17.89 4.26 -12.66
C CYS A 174 -19.26 4.62 -12.04
N ASP A 175 -20.08 5.40 -12.77
CA ASP A 175 -21.35 5.95 -12.27
C ASP A 175 -22.27 4.89 -11.67
N LYS A 176 -22.36 3.71 -12.29
CA LYS A 176 -23.22 2.63 -11.78
C LYS A 176 -22.71 2.00 -10.50
N ALA A 177 -21.39 1.80 -10.38
CA ALA A 177 -20.80 1.31 -9.13
C ALA A 177 -20.99 2.33 -8.00
N GLU A 178 -20.83 3.63 -8.28
CA GLU A 178 -21.06 4.70 -7.29
C GLU A 178 -22.53 4.77 -6.83
N GLU A 179 -23.49 4.57 -7.74
CA GLU A 179 -24.91 4.50 -7.39
C GLU A 179 -25.18 3.38 -6.37
N ILE A 180 -24.61 2.18 -6.62
CA ILE A 180 -24.80 1.01 -5.75
C ILE A 180 -24.07 1.22 -4.41
N ILE A 181 -22.83 1.73 -4.44
CA ILE A 181 -22.07 2.06 -3.21
C ILE A 181 -22.86 3.08 -2.38
N GLY A 182 -23.40 4.14 -3.01
CA GLY A 182 -24.19 5.15 -2.35
C GLY A 182 -25.47 4.60 -1.70
N ALA A 183 -26.11 3.61 -2.33
CA ALA A 183 -27.25 2.91 -1.72
C ALA A 183 -26.87 2.17 -0.44
N VAL A 184 -25.69 1.52 -0.42
CA VAL A 184 -25.16 0.86 0.78
C VAL A 184 -24.74 1.88 1.84
N GLU A 185 -24.08 2.98 1.46
CA GLU A 185 -23.72 4.07 2.38
C GLU A 185 -24.96 4.64 3.11
N ASN A 186 -26.07 4.78 2.41
CA ASN A 186 -27.32 5.23 3.01
C ASN A 186 -27.85 4.26 4.08
N LYS A 187 -27.71 2.94 3.87
CA LYS A 187 -28.07 1.92 4.86
C LYS A 187 -27.15 1.94 6.09
N LEU A 188 -25.93 2.44 5.94
CA LEU A 188 -24.94 2.55 7.01
C LEU A 188 -25.11 3.81 7.87
N THR A 189 -26.06 4.70 7.53
CA THR A 189 -26.33 5.93 8.28
C THR A 189 -26.72 5.61 9.72
N GLY A 190 -25.98 6.14 10.69
CA GLY A 190 -26.16 5.88 12.12
C GLY A 190 -25.62 4.52 12.61
N VAL A 191 -25.07 3.68 11.73
CA VAL A 191 -24.46 2.38 12.07
C VAL A 191 -22.95 2.54 12.23
N VAL A 192 -22.31 3.27 11.33
CA VAL A 192 -20.88 3.55 11.34
C VAL A 192 -20.61 5.06 11.29
N PRO A 193 -19.39 5.53 11.65
CA PRO A 193 -19.03 6.94 11.51
C PRO A 193 -19.18 7.43 10.06
N GLU A 194 -19.69 8.65 9.89
CA GLU A 194 -19.95 9.24 8.56
C GLU A 194 -18.72 9.21 7.64
N GLU A 195 -17.56 9.50 8.19
CA GLU A 195 -16.29 9.52 7.48
C GLU A 195 -15.81 8.14 7.01
N GLN A 196 -16.34 7.05 7.59
CA GLN A 196 -15.95 5.67 7.28
C GLN A 196 -17.01 4.92 6.45
N LYS A 197 -18.17 5.55 6.17
CA LYS A 197 -19.27 4.89 5.45
C LYS A 197 -18.82 4.26 4.14
N ARG A 198 -18.02 4.99 3.34
CA ARG A 198 -17.54 4.51 2.06
C ARG A 198 -16.69 3.25 2.21
N PHE A 199 -15.76 3.24 3.16
CA PHE A 199 -14.93 2.07 3.44
C PHE A 199 -15.80 0.86 3.80
N PHE A 200 -16.73 1.03 4.75
CA PHE A 200 -17.60 -0.07 5.16
C PHE A 200 -18.56 -0.52 4.05
N ALA A 201 -19.08 0.40 3.24
CA ALA A 201 -19.93 0.06 2.10
C ALA A 201 -19.18 -0.80 1.08
N ILE A 202 -17.98 -0.39 0.69
CA ILE A 202 -17.14 -1.16 -0.23
C ILE A 202 -16.81 -2.53 0.36
N LYS A 203 -16.43 -2.61 1.64
CA LYS A 203 -16.11 -3.88 2.29
C LYS A 203 -17.29 -4.84 2.42
N LEU A 204 -18.50 -4.32 2.63
CA LEU A 204 -19.72 -5.13 2.63
C LEU A 204 -20.01 -5.68 1.22
N LEU A 205 -19.83 -4.88 0.18
CA LEU A 205 -19.97 -5.34 -1.20
C LEU A 205 -18.88 -6.37 -1.57
N GLU A 206 -17.64 -6.20 -1.10
CA GLU A 206 -16.56 -7.20 -1.24
C GLU A 206 -16.81 -8.48 -0.41
N ARG A 207 -17.90 -8.56 0.35
CA ARG A 207 -18.23 -9.69 1.25
C ARG A 207 -17.15 -9.99 2.29
N ASP A 208 -16.52 -8.94 2.85
CA ASP A 208 -15.47 -9.08 3.87
C ASP A 208 -16.07 -9.54 5.21
N ASP A 209 -16.01 -10.85 5.47
CA ASP A 209 -16.59 -11.47 6.67
C ASP A 209 -16.02 -10.88 7.96
N LYS A 210 -14.74 -10.46 7.97
CA LYS A 210 -14.12 -9.88 9.17
C LYS A 210 -14.65 -8.50 9.49
N ILE A 211 -15.07 -7.74 8.50
CA ILE A 211 -15.77 -6.46 8.71
C ILE A 211 -17.19 -6.71 9.20
N ILE A 212 -17.88 -7.68 8.64
CA ILE A 212 -19.24 -8.06 9.07
C ILE A 212 -19.21 -8.50 10.54
N GLU A 213 -18.23 -9.32 10.96
CA GLU A 213 -18.04 -9.74 12.36
C GLU A 213 -17.76 -8.56 13.31
N GLN A 214 -17.06 -7.52 12.85
CA GLN A 214 -16.74 -6.33 13.66
C GLN A 214 -17.89 -5.33 13.78
N MET A 215 -18.84 -5.37 12.85
CA MET A 215 -20.04 -4.54 12.92
C MET A 215 -21.00 -5.12 13.94
N ASN A 216 -21.35 -4.35 14.96
CA ASN A 216 -22.32 -4.76 15.98
C ASN A 216 -23.76 -4.90 15.43
N THR A 217 -24.00 -4.55 14.18
CA THR A 217 -25.30 -4.55 13.53
C THR A 217 -25.17 -5.19 12.14
N SER A 218 -26.00 -6.19 11.88
CA SER A 218 -26.09 -6.79 10.54
C SER A 218 -26.84 -5.86 9.59
N VAL A 219 -26.18 -5.43 8.53
CA VAL A 219 -26.78 -4.66 7.44
C VAL A 219 -26.92 -5.58 6.23
N ASN A 220 -28.17 -5.76 5.76
CA ASN A 220 -28.42 -6.61 4.60
C ASN A 220 -28.16 -5.83 3.30
N VAL A 221 -27.14 -6.25 2.55
CA VAL A 221 -26.72 -5.69 1.26
C VAL A 221 -26.86 -6.69 0.09
N SER A 222 -27.61 -7.79 0.29
CA SER A 222 -27.75 -8.84 -0.72
C SER A 222 -28.39 -8.38 -2.02
N ALA A 223 -29.26 -7.37 -1.95
CA ALA A 223 -29.89 -6.79 -3.14
C ALA A 223 -28.89 -5.98 -3.97
N GLU A 224 -28.06 -5.16 -3.32
CA GLU A 224 -27.04 -4.35 -3.95
C GLU A 224 -25.90 -5.20 -4.52
N ILE A 225 -25.51 -6.28 -3.82
CA ILE A 225 -24.57 -7.26 -4.33
C ILE A 225 -25.11 -7.88 -5.62
N LYS A 226 -26.35 -8.36 -5.59
CA LYS A 226 -26.95 -8.96 -6.78
C LYS A 226 -27.08 -7.97 -7.93
N GLU A 227 -27.50 -6.73 -7.65
CA GLU A 227 -27.59 -5.68 -8.67
C GLU A 227 -26.22 -5.42 -9.32
N MET A 228 -25.15 -5.36 -8.53
CA MET A 228 -23.77 -5.17 -9.03
C MET A 228 -23.33 -6.36 -9.88
N GLU A 229 -23.55 -7.59 -9.42
CA GLU A 229 -23.20 -8.80 -10.16
C GLU A 229 -23.99 -8.94 -11.47
N ASP A 230 -25.27 -8.63 -11.46
CA ASP A 230 -26.14 -8.66 -12.66
C ASP A 230 -25.72 -7.59 -13.69
N GLU A 231 -25.26 -6.42 -13.25
CA GLU A 231 -24.86 -5.30 -14.13
C GLU A 231 -23.51 -5.54 -14.78
N PHE A 232 -22.54 -6.07 -14.03
CA PHE A 232 -21.15 -6.21 -14.49
C PHE A 232 -20.77 -7.63 -14.94
N ASP A 233 -21.67 -8.61 -14.78
CA ASP A 233 -21.48 -10.02 -15.12
C ASP A 233 -20.23 -10.64 -14.47
N ASP A 234 -19.94 -10.26 -13.21
CA ASP A 234 -18.80 -10.74 -12.42
C ASP A 234 -19.13 -10.70 -10.91
N ASP A 235 -18.28 -11.29 -10.05
CA ASP A 235 -18.45 -11.16 -8.60
C ASP A 235 -18.06 -9.77 -8.10
N THR A 236 -18.69 -9.31 -7.02
CA THR A 236 -18.51 -7.94 -6.50
C THR A 236 -17.08 -7.63 -6.06
N GLU A 237 -16.31 -8.60 -5.56
CA GLU A 237 -14.92 -8.41 -5.18
C GLU A 237 -14.05 -8.12 -6.41
N SER A 238 -14.25 -8.88 -7.48
CA SER A 238 -13.57 -8.68 -8.77
C SER A 238 -13.93 -7.33 -9.39
N ILE A 239 -15.22 -6.96 -9.38
CA ILE A 239 -15.71 -5.69 -9.91
C ILE A 239 -15.03 -4.50 -9.20
N ILE A 240 -15.09 -4.46 -7.86
CA ILE A 240 -14.49 -3.36 -7.07
C ILE A 240 -12.98 -3.30 -7.25
N THR A 241 -12.32 -4.46 -7.31
CA THR A 241 -10.89 -4.55 -7.58
C THR A 241 -10.55 -3.97 -8.96
N ASN A 242 -11.32 -4.33 -9.99
CA ASN A 242 -11.14 -3.81 -11.35
C ASN A 242 -11.36 -2.29 -11.41
N GLU A 243 -12.45 -1.78 -10.83
CA GLU A 243 -12.75 -0.35 -10.76
C GLU A 243 -11.61 0.44 -10.09
N ARG A 244 -11.04 -0.10 -9.01
CA ARG A 244 -9.88 0.47 -8.33
C ARG A 244 -8.65 0.54 -9.25
N TYR A 245 -8.37 -0.53 -10.03
CA TYR A 245 -7.28 -0.51 -10.99
C TYR A 245 -7.53 0.43 -12.17
N VAL A 246 -8.76 0.55 -12.65
CA VAL A 246 -9.15 1.54 -13.68
C VAL A 246 -8.86 2.96 -13.18
N TYR A 247 -9.27 3.28 -11.96
CA TYR A 247 -8.99 4.57 -11.33
C TYR A 247 -7.49 4.82 -11.20
N ILE A 248 -6.72 3.87 -10.66
CA ILE A 248 -5.26 3.97 -10.48
C ILE A 248 -4.57 4.18 -11.83
N SER A 249 -4.93 3.42 -12.86
CA SER A 249 -4.36 3.55 -14.21
C SER A 249 -4.62 4.93 -14.81
N SER A 250 -5.80 5.51 -14.54
CA SER A 250 -6.14 6.86 -14.97
C SER A 250 -5.25 7.92 -14.30
N ILE A 251 -4.91 7.73 -13.02
CA ILE A 251 -3.99 8.62 -12.29
C ILE A 251 -2.58 8.49 -12.87
N ILE A 252 -2.09 7.27 -13.01
CA ILE A 252 -0.73 7.00 -13.54
C ILE A 252 -0.56 7.62 -14.91
N GLY A 253 -1.52 7.45 -15.82
CA GLY A 253 -1.48 8.02 -17.17
C GLY A 253 -1.39 9.56 -17.20
N GLN A 254 -1.89 10.24 -16.16
CA GLN A 254 -1.89 11.70 -16.06
C GLN A 254 -0.77 12.27 -15.20
N CYS A 255 -0.30 11.50 -14.22
CA CYS A 255 0.61 11.98 -13.18
C CYS A 255 2.04 11.46 -13.33
N VAL A 256 2.29 10.41 -14.11
CA VAL A 256 3.61 9.81 -14.26
C VAL A 256 4.06 9.86 -15.72
N THR A 257 5.21 10.46 -15.96
CA THR A 257 5.85 10.46 -17.27
C THR A 257 7.11 9.61 -17.21
N LYS A 258 7.12 8.48 -17.92
CA LYS A 258 8.30 7.62 -18.01
C LYS A 258 9.22 8.14 -19.14
N ALA A 259 10.50 8.34 -18.81
CA ALA A 259 11.46 8.95 -19.73
C ALA A 259 11.75 8.13 -20.98
N ARG A 260 11.65 6.80 -20.92
CA ARG A 260 11.91 5.91 -22.07
C ARG A 260 11.17 4.58 -21.96
N LYS A 261 10.29 4.32 -22.92
CA LYS A 261 9.75 2.97 -23.19
C LYS A 261 10.79 2.00 -23.80
N ASP A 262 11.96 2.50 -24.28
CA ASP A 262 12.84 1.76 -25.18
C ASP A 262 14.20 1.34 -24.62
N LYS A 263 14.56 1.71 -23.39
CA LYS A 263 15.76 1.15 -22.77
C LYS A 263 15.37 -0.04 -21.88
N LEU A 264 15.39 -1.22 -22.50
CA LEU A 264 15.40 -2.47 -21.73
C LEU A 264 16.49 -2.39 -20.66
N SER A 265 16.13 -2.64 -19.41
CA SER A 265 17.11 -2.77 -18.32
C SER A 265 18.10 -3.89 -18.67
N THR A 266 19.25 -3.92 -18.00
CA THR A 266 20.19 -5.03 -18.19
C THR A 266 19.52 -6.36 -17.83
N SER A 267 18.63 -6.36 -16.82
CA SER A 267 17.81 -7.51 -16.44
C SER A 267 16.86 -7.94 -17.57
N ASP A 268 16.13 -7.01 -18.15
CA ASP A 268 15.20 -7.31 -19.28
C ASP A 268 15.94 -7.87 -20.51
N LYS A 269 17.18 -7.40 -20.74
CA LYS A 269 18.02 -7.93 -21.84
C LYS A 269 18.44 -9.36 -21.54
N ILE A 270 18.83 -9.65 -20.30
CA ILE A 270 19.21 -11.00 -19.85
C ILE A 270 17.98 -11.90 -19.93
N ASP A 271 16.83 -11.47 -19.38
CA ASP A 271 15.57 -12.21 -19.45
C ASP A 271 15.18 -12.53 -20.89
N ARG A 272 15.26 -11.56 -21.80
CA ARG A 272 14.95 -11.78 -23.21
C ARG A 272 15.86 -12.82 -23.89
N ILE A 273 17.11 -12.93 -23.43
CA ILE A 273 18.06 -13.94 -23.95
C ILE A 273 17.75 -15.31 -23.35
N VAL A 274 17.55 -15.36 -22.02
CA VAL A 274 17.34 -16.60 -21.26
C VAL A 274 15.98 -17.23 -21.56
N THR A 275 14.93 -16.39 -21.76
CA THR A 275 13.58 -16.85 -22.09
C THR A 275 13.32 -16.99 -23.59
N ASN A 276 14.31 -16.71 -24.44
CA ASN A 276 14.17 -16.85 -25.88
C ASN A 276 13.91 -18.31 -26.27
N ARG A 277 12.85 -18.56 -27.01
CA ARG A 277 12.39 -19.92 -27.40
C ARG A 277 13.49 -20.82 -28.00
N TRP A 278 14.43 -20.26 -28.71
CA TRP A 278 15.52 -20.99 -29.35
C TRP A 278 16.82 -21.06 -28.50
N LEU A 279 17.07 -20.03 -27.68
CA LEU A 279 18.25 -19.94 -26.84
C LEU A 279 18.07 -20.57 -25.47
N ALA A 280 16.85 -20.66 -24.95
CA ALA A 280 16.57 -21.17 -23.61
C ALA A 280 17.07 -22.62 -23.43
N LEU A 281 16.80 -23.50 -24.42
CA LEU A 281 17.24 -24.92 -24.35
C LEU A 281 18.77 -25.09 -24.33
N PRO A 282 19.56 -24.45 -25.25
CA PRO A 282 21.01 -24.50 -25.17
C PRO A 282 21.56 -23.90 -23.88
N ILE A 283 21.03 -22.77 -23.42
CA ILE A 283 21.45 -22.13 -22.16
C ILE A 283 21.20 -23.06 -20.98
N PHE A 284 20.00 -23.66 -20.91
CA PHE A 284 19.66 -24.62 -19.88
C PHE A 284 20.62 -25.82 -19.88
N ALA A 285 20.92 -26.39 -21.07
CA ALA A 285 21.85 -27.51 -21.19
C ALA A 285 23.27 -27.16 -20.68
N VAL A 286 23.75 -25.95 -21.01
CA VAL A 286 25.07 -25.46 -20.52
C VAL A 286 25.05 -25.29 -19.01
N VAL A 287 24.02 -24.67 -18.44
CA VAL A 287 23.87 -24.47 -16.98
C VAL A 287 23.82 -25.83 -16.27
N MET A 288 23.02 -26.75 -16.77
CA MET A 288 22.92 -28.12 -16.19
C MET A 288 24.25 -28.89 -16.29
N PHE A 289 24.97 -28.75 -17.40
CA PHE A 289 26.29 -29.35 -17.53
C PHE A 289 27.29 -28.76 -16.50
N ILE A 290 27.30 -27.44 -16.30
CA ILE A 290 28.18 -26.80 -15.30
C ILE A 290 27.81 -27.28 -13.89
N VAL A 291 26.53 -27.29 -13.54
CA VAL A 291 26.06 -27.77 -12.21
C VAL A 291 26.46 -29.23 -12.00
N TYR A 292 26.23 -30.10 -13.00
CA TYR A 292 26.62 -31.50 -12.93
C TYR A 292 28.14 -31.67 -12.77
N PHE A 293 28.92 -30.96 -13.61
CA PHE A 293 30.40 -31.01 -13.56
C PHE A 293 30.95 -30.58 -12.19
N VAL A 294 30.46 -29.46 -11.66
CA VAL A 294 30.86 -28.97 -10.33
C VAL A 294 30.45 -29.96 -9.24
N SER A 295 29.22 -30.47 -9.28
CA SER A 295 28.73 -31.43 -8.28
C SER A 295 29.54 -32.73 -8.27
N VAL A 296 29.85 -33.27 -9.44
CA VAL A 296 30.64 -34.51 -9.55
C VAL A 296 32.11 -34.29 -9.12
N THR A 297 32.72 -33.20 -9.57
CA THR A 297 34.14 -32.91 -9.20
C THR A 297 34.29 -32.60 -7.71
N THR A 298 33.34 -31.86 -7.09
CA THR A 298 33.38 -31.63 -5.64
C THR A 298 33.06 -32.88 -4.83
N ALA A 299 32.06 -33.68 -5.24
CA ALA A 299 31.71 -34.92 -4.56
C ALA A 299 32.85 -35.95 -4.60
N VAL A 300 33.49 -36.10 -5.75
CA VAL A 300 34.66 -37.01 -5.91
C VAL A 300 35.88 -36.56 -5.09
N SER A 301 36.16 -35.25 -5.03
CA SER A 301 37.20 -34.69 -4.16
C SER A 301 36.96 -34.96 -2.67
N TYR A 302 35.71 -34.93 -2.23
CA TYR A 302 35.33 -35.20 -0.83
C TYR A 302 35.51 -36.67 -0.46
N THR A 303 35.22 -37.60 -1.38
CA THR A 303 35.30 -39.03 -1.13
C THR A 303 36.73 -39.58 -1.19
N HIS A 304 37.69 -38.82 -1.75
CA HIS A 304 39.12 -39.18 -1.76
C HIS A 304 39.92 -38.59 -0.59
N LEU A 305 39.32 -37.72 0.23
CA LEU A 305 39.97 -37.07 1.39
C LEU A 305 39.51 -37.65 2.75
N THR A 306 38.61 -38.61 2.77
CA THR A 306 38.24 -39.45 3.91
C THR A 306 38.67 -40.90 3.70
#